data_cddd1085aa8c640e5e4ff8dcd7967c4b
#
_entry.id   cddd1085aa8c640e5e4ff8dcd7967c4b
#
_cell.length_a   1.000
_cell.length_b   1.000
_cell.length_c   1.000
_cell.angle_alpha   90.00
_cell.angle_beta   90.00
_cell.angle_gamma   90.00
#
_symmetry.space_group_name_H-M   'P 1'
#
loop_
_entity.id
_entity.type
_entity.pdbx_description
1 polymer ?
#
loop_
_entity_poly.entity_id
_entity_poly.type
_entity_poly.pdbx_seq_one_letter_code
_entity_poly.pdbx_strand_id
1 'polypeptide(L)'
;MQRENFKSRTGFLLVSAGCAIGIGNVWRFPYVTGENGGGLFVLFYLAFLVLMGIPVLTMELAVGRASRKSAVLSYKTLEKPKSKWHIHGWLCMIGCYLLMMFYTPVSGWMLDYFYKFATGTFKSGMNSEQVSGVFNDLMASPVEMIIWLAIIVVFGFFVCSRGLQKGIEKVSKVMMVALLALIVILAINSMMLSNAGEGLSFYLVPDFGKVKNVGLGKVITSAMSQAFFTLGLGIASMEIFGSYMNKDRTLYGEAVQICALDTFVAIVAGLIIFPACFSFGVQPNQGPALIFVTLPNVFVNMTGGRIWGTLFFLFMTFASFSTVIAVFENLVAFLTDTFGMSRTKASIINGIIMFFACLPCIFGFNIWSDFNILGKGVLDLEDFVVSNLLLPIGAMVYLLFCTTKFGWGFDNYFEECNTGKGLKLSRVLKPYLKYVLPVLIVIVFVQGFIG
;
A
#
# COMPACT_ATOMS: atom_id res chain seq x y z
N MET A 1 -25.10 15.75 5.18
CA MET A 1 -24.03 16.40 5.97
C MET A 1 -23.06 17.09 5.01
N GLN A 2 -22.51 18.25 5.40
CA GLN A 2 -21.46 18.90 4.62
C GLN A 2 -20.17 18.07 4.72
N ARG A 3 -19.52 17.76 3.57
CA ARG A 3 -18.30 16.97 3.51
C ARG A 3 -17.16 17.71 4.19
N GLU A 4 -16.40 17.05 5.08
CA GLU A 4 -15.20 17.61 5.66
C GLU A 4 -14.16 17.91 4.57
N ASN A 5 -13.26 18.85 4.83
CA ASN A 5 -12.12 19.17 3.96
C ASN A 5 -10.83 19.07 4.75
N PHE A 6 -9.72 18.76 4.09
CA PHE A 6 -8.40 18.88 4.69
C PHE A 6 -8.13 20.32 5.13
N LYS A 7 -7.50 20.45 6.30
CA LYS A 7 -7.12 21.76 6.83
C LYS A 7 -6.01 22.41 6.00
N SER A 8 -5.12 21.58 5.42
CA SER A 8 -3.96 22.05 4.67
C SER A 8 -3.64 21.10 3.50
N ARG A 9 -3.02 21.67 2.45
CA ARG A 9 -2.49 20.88 1.33
C ARG A 9 -1.47 19.83 1.80
N THR A 10 -0.56 20.20 2.68
CA THR A 10 0.41 19.25 3.27
C THR A 10 -0.30 18.11 4.00
N GLY A 11 -1.43 18.39 4.68
CA GLY A 11 -2.26 17.36 5.28
C GLY A 11 -2.80 16.38 4.26
N PHE A 12 -3.39 16.88 3.18
CA PHE A 12 -3.86 16.04 2.08
C PHE A 12 -2.72 15.17 1.51
N LEU A 13 -1.58 15.77 1.15
CA LEU A 13 -0.45 15.04 0.56
C LEU A 13 0.10 13.96 1.49
N LEU A 14 0.30 14.26 2.77
CA LEU A 14 0.85 13.30 3.73
C LEU A 14 -0.14 12.18 4.07
N VAL A 15 -1.44 12.47 4.14
CA VAL A 15 -2.47 11.43 4.36
C VAL A 15 -2.59 10.53 3.14
N SER A 16 -2.66 11.10 1.94
CA SER A 16 -2.79 10.34 0.70
C SER A 16 -1.51 9.56 0.38
N ALA A 17 -0.34 10.17 0.56
CA ALA A 17 0.93 9.44 0.46
C ALA A 17 1.04 8.33 1.51
N GLY A 18 0.60 8.57 2.76
CA GLY A 18 0.56 7.55 3.80
C GLY A 18 -0.43 6.40 3.52
N CYS A 19 -1.43 6.61 2.67
CA CYS A 19 -2.26 5.52 2.16
C CYS A 19 -1.51 4.63 1.17
N ALA A 20 -0.73 5.22 0.28
CA ALA A 20 0.09 4.49 -0.70
C ALA A 20 1.33 3.85 -0.03
N ILE A 21 2.03 4.62 0.81
CA ILE A 21 3.24 4.17 1.51
C ILE A 21 2.87 3.16 2.59
N GLY A 22 3.10 1.88 2.30
CA GLY A 22 2.75 0.80 3.18
C GLY A 22 3.71 -0.38 3.08
N ILE A 23 3.19 -1.56 3.39
CA ILE A 23 3.91 -2.83 3.29
C ILE A 23 4.39 -3.07 1.84
N GLY A 24 3.66 -2.56 0.85
CA GLY A 24 4.02 -2.65 -0.56
C GLY A 24 5.37 -2.06 -0.91
N ASN A 25 5.74 -0.91 -0.31
CA ASN A 25 6.99 -0.21 -0.57
C ASN A 25 8.17 -0.80 0.20
N VAL A 26 7.93 -1.26 1.42
CA VAL A 26 9.01 -1.59 2.35
C VAL A 26 9.27 -3.10 2.42
N TRP A 27 8.29 -3.90 2.05
CA TRP A 27 8.38 -5.34 2.05
C TRP A 27 8.33 -5.92 0.62
N ARG A 28 7.20 -5.72 -0.09
CA ARG A 28 7.00 -6.36 -1.40
C ARG A 28 7.97 -5.82 -2.45
N PHE A 29 8.18 -4.52 -2.51
CA PHE A 29 9.05 -3.91 -3.50
C PHE A 29 10.51 -4.40 -3.40
N PRO A 30 11.20 -4.40 -2.24
CA PRO A 30 12.54 -4.95 -2.14
C PRO A 30 12.62 -6.44 -2.46
N TYR A 31 11.66 -7.22 -1.99
CA TYR A 31 11.58 -8.65 -2.27
C TYR A 31 11.46 -8.93 -3.77
N VAL A 32 10.47 -8.34 -4.44
CA VAL A 32 10.27 -8.51 -5.88
C VAL A 32 11.46 -7.97 -6.69
N THR A 33 12.10 -6.89 -6.23
CA THR A 33 13.35 -6.37 -6.82
C THR A 33 14.48 -7.39 -6.72
N GLY A 34 14.63 -8.05 -5.57
CA GLY A 34 15.61 -9.10 -5.35
C GLY A 34 15.43 -10.30 -6.27
N GLU A 35 14.18 -10.74 -6.46
CA GLU A 35 13.85 -11.84 -7.38
C GLU A 35 14.02 -11.50 -8.86
N ASN A 36 13.87 -10.24 -9.25
CA ASN A 36 13.82 -9.81 -10.65
C ASN A 36 15.10 -9.08 -11.11
N GLY A 37 16.23 -9.33 -10.48
CA GLY A 37 17.54 -8.89 -10.98
C GLY A 37 17.93 -7.45 -10.65
N GLY A 38 17.31 -6.84 -9.64
CA GLY A 38 17.75 -5.56 -9.05
C GLY A 38 17.45 -4.35 -9.91
N GLY A 39 18.48 -3.57 -10.27
CA GLY A 39 18.35 -2.23 -10.86
C GLY A 39 17.54 -2.13 -12.16
N LEU A 40 17.53 -3.17 -12.99
CA LEU A 40 16.71 -3.16 -14.22
C LEU A 40 15.21 -3.26 -13.90
N PHE A 41 14.82 -4.05 -12.90
CA PHE A 41 13.45 -4.09 -12.40
C PHE A 41 13.02 -2.72 -11.86
N VAL A 42 13.89 -2.05 -11.07
CA VAL A 42 13.63 -0.71 -10.53
C VAL A 42 13.36 0.29 -11.66
N LEU A 43 14.15 0.25 -12.74
CA LEU A 43 13.95 1.11 -13.90
C LEU A 43 12.57 0.91 -14.55
N PHE A 44 12.17 -0.35 -14.80
CA PHE A 44 10.83 -0.66 -15.34
C PHE A 44 9.71 -0.26 -14.38
N TYR A 45 9.88 -0.51 -13.08
CA TYR A 45 8.92 -0.09 -12.05
C TYR A 45 8.67 1.41 -12.09
N LEU A 46 9.72 2.23 -12.12
CA LEU A 46 9.60 3.69 -12.23
C LEU A 46 8.88 4.12 -13.51
N ALA A 47 9.18 3.49 -14.63
CA ALA A 47 8.50 3.76 -15.89
C ALA A 47 7.00 3.45 -15.79
N PHE A 48 6.62 2.30 -15.24
CA PHE A 48 5.22 1.92 -15.11
C PHE A 48 4.45 2.72 -14.05
N LEU A 49 5.11 3.22 -13.01
CA LEU A 49 4.50 4.18 -12.09
C LEU A 49 4.03 5.43 -12.81
N VAL A 50 4.86 5.96 -13.71
CA VAL A 50 4.51 7.15 -14.51
C VAL A 50 3.43 6.82 -15.53
N LEU A 51 3.57 5.69 -16.23
CA LEU A 51 2.66 5.31 -17.32
C LEU A 51 1.30 4.83 -16.83
N MET A 52 1.24 4.09 -15.74
CA MET A 52 0.01 3.47 -15.25
C MET A 52 -0.45 4.07 -13.93
N GLY A 53 0.45 4.20 -12.95
CA GLY A 53 0.13 4.63 -11.59
C GLY A 53 -0.47 6.03 -11.54
N ILE A 54 0.24 7.06 -12.06
CA ILE A 54 -0.23 8.44 -12.03
C ILE A 54 -1.57 8.62 -12.74
N PRO A 55 -1.82 8.09 -13.95
CA PRO A 55 -3.11 8.22 -14.62
C PRO A 55 -4.27 7.63 -13.82
N VAL A 56 -4.15 6.40 -13.31
CA VAL A 56 -5.23 5.74 -12.55
C VAL A 56 -5.46 6.44 -11.20
N LEU A 57 -4.40 6.82 -10.49
CA LEU A 57 -4.48 7.63 -9.27
C LEU A 57 -5.25 8.93 -9.50
N THR A 58 -4.96 9.61 -10.61
CA THR A 58 -5.65 10.85 -10.97
C THR A 58 -7.14 10.61 -11.23
N MET A 59 -7.52 9.46 -11.80
CA MET A 59 -8.92 9.10 -12.03
C MET A 59 -9.68 8.84 -10.73
N GLU A 60 -9.09 8.09 -9.78
CA GLU A 60 -9.70 7.89 -8.46
C GLU A 60 -9.91 9.22 -7.73
N LEU A 61 -8.88 10.06 -7.67
CA LEU A 61 -8.99 11.39 -7.05
C LEU A 61 -10.07 12.25 -7.74
N ALA A 62 -10.19 12.16 -9.08
CA ALA A 62 -11.15 12.93 -9.83
C ALA A 62 -12.60 12.51 -9.54
N VAL A 63 -12.87 11.21 -9.50
CA VAL A 63 -14.21 10.68 -9.15
C VAL A 63 -14.58 11.08 -7.73
N GLY A 64 -13.66 10.98 -6.78
CA GLY A 64 -13.86 11.42 -5.41
C GLY A 64 -14.15 12.92 -5.31
N ARG A 65 -13.32 13.78 -5.92
CA ARG A 65 -13.44 15.24 -5.82
C ARG A 65 -14.69 15.77 -6.52
N ALA A 66 -15.02 15.21 -7.68
CA ALA A 66 -16.21 15.63 -8.43
C ALA A 66 -17.51 15.27 -7.70
N SER A 67 -17.58 14.10 -7.10
CA SER A 67 -18.78 13.60 -6.42
C SER A 67 -18.93 14.14 -4.99
N ARG A 68 -17.79 14.34 -4.28
CA ARG A 68 -17.73 14.65 -2.84
C ARG A 68 -18.44 13.61 -1.97
N LYS A 69 -18.36 12.33 -2.37
CA LYS A 69 -19.01 11.18 -1.73
C LYS A 69 -18.01 10.02 -1.57
N SER A 70 -18.39 9.01 -0.80
CA SER A 70 -17.72 7.71 -0.77
C SER A 70 -18.04 6.91 -2.03
N ALA A 71 -17.24 5.87 -2.34
CA ALA A 71 -17.23 5.18 -3.63
C ALA A 71 -18.62 4.79 -4.17
N VAL A 72 -19.47 4.19 -3.35
CA VAL A 72 -20.82 3.76 -3.78
C VAL A 72 -21.66 4.93 -4.28
N LEU A 73 -21.65 6.04 -3.56
CA LEU A 73 -22.43 7.22 -3.92
C LEU A 73 -21.72 8.10 -4.96
N SER A 74 -20.38 8.00 -5.09
CA SER A 74 -19.63 8.72 -6.10
C SER A 74 -20.06 8.34 -7.50
N TYR A 75 -20.02 7.04 -7.78
CA TYR A 75 -20.47 6.53 -9.08
C TYR A 75 -21.93 6.87 -9.35
N LYS A 76 -22.82 6.66 -8.35
CA LYS A 76 -24.23 6.99 -8.47
C LYS A 76 -24.49 8.48 -8.76
N THR A 77 -23.62 9.37 -8.26
CA THR A 77 -23.73 10.82 -8.48
C THR A 77 -23.28 11.24 -9.88
N LEU A 78 -22.22 10.57 -10.41
CA LEU A 78 -21.58 10.95 -11.65
C LEU A 78 -22.04 10.14 -12.86
N GLU A 79 -22.64 8.98 -12.65
CA GLU A 79 -23.10 8.11 -13.74
C GLU A 79 -24.29 8.68 -14.49
N LYS A 80 -24.43 8.26 -15.76
CA LYS A 80 -25.59 8.64 -16.58
C LYS A 80 -26.86 7.92 -16.13
N PRO A 81 -28.05 8.52 -16.33
CA PRO A 81 -29.31 7.86 -16.02
C PRO A 81 -29.41 6.47 -16.66
N LYS A 82 -29.91 5.49 -15.90
CA LYS A 82 -30.05 4.06 -16.28
C LYS A 82 -28.73 3.28 -16.44
N SER A 83 -27.57 3.86 -16.14
CA SER A 83 -26.32 3.09 -16.09
C SER A 83 -26.18 2.35 -14.76
N LYS A 84 -25.22 1.45 -14.67
CA LYS A 84 -25.00 0.60 -13.48
C LYS A 84 -23.56 0.70 -12.94
N TRP A 85 -22.87 1.81 -13.19
CA TRP A 85 -21.50 2.00 -12.72
C TRP A 85 -21.38 1.98 -11.19
N HIS A 86 -22.45 2.38 -10.47
CA HIS A 86 -22.50 2.34 -9.01
C HIS A 86 -22.27 0.95 -8.40
N ILE A 87 -22.46 -0.13 -9.18
CA ILE A 87 -22.13 -1.50 -8.73
C ILE A 87 -20.63 -1.61 -8.40
N HIS A 88 -19.78 -0.91 -9.16
CA HIS A 88 -18.35 -0.89 -8.88
C HIS A 88 -18.02 -0.29 -7.50
N GLY A 89 -18.75 0.71 -7.06
CA GLY A 89 -18.57 1.26 -5.72
C GLY A 89 -18.74 0.21 -4.59
N TRP A 90 -19.66 -0.73 -4.76
CA TRP A 90 -19.82 -1.86 -3.83
C TRP A 90 -18.63 -2.84 -3.92
N LEU A 91 -18.15 -3.12 -5.13
CA LEU A 91 -16.95 -3.95 -5.32
C LEU A 91 -15.71 -3.31 -4.68
N CYS A 92 -15.56 -1.99 -4.77
CA CYS A 92 -14.50 -1.26 -4.08
C CYS A 92 -14.57 -1.45 -2.56
N MET A 93 -15.77 -1.40 -1.98
CA MET A 93 -15.92 -1.60 -0.53
C MET A 93 -15.58 -3.04 -0.12
N ILE A 94 -16.03 -4.02 -0.89
CA ILE A 94 -15.62 -5.44 -0.68
C ILE A 94 -14.09 -5.56 -0.76
N GLY A 95 -13.46 -4.93 -1.75
CA GLY A 95 -12.02 -4.90 -1.90
C GLY A 95 -11.29 -4.26 -0.72
N CYS A 96 -11.82 -3.16 -0.16
CA CYS A 96 -11.27 -2.54 1.04
C CYS A 96 -11.35 -3.44 2.27
N TYR A 97 -12.49 -4.13 2.47
CA TYR A 97 -12.62 -5.09 3.57
C TYR A 97 -11.64 -6.26 3.39
N LEU A 98 -11.60 -6.89 2.23
CA LEU A 98 -10.69 -8.01 1.94
C LEU A 98 -9.22 -7.61 2.09
N LEU A 99 -8.83 -6.43 1.59
CA LEU A 99 -7.47 -5.91 1.79
C LEU A 99 -7.14 -5.81 3.29
N MET A 100 -8.05 -5.25 4.09
CA MET A 100 -7.79 -5.05 5.51
C MET A 100 -7.84 -6.35 6.32
N MET A 101 -8.49 -7.41 5.82
CA MET A 101 -8.56 -8.70 6.52
C MET A 101 -7.17 -9.34 6.70
N PHE A 102 -6.26 -9.19 5.74
CA PHE A 102 -4.87 -9.66 5.88
C PHE A 102 -3.87 -8.55 6.23
N TYR A 103 -4.10 -7.32 5.77
CA TYR A 103 -3.18 -6.22 6.00
C TYR A 103 -3.13 -5.77 7.47
N THR A 104 -4.28 -5.81 8.17
CA THR A 104 -4.38 -5.39 9.57
C THR A 104 -3.64 -6.35 10.52
N PRO A 105 -3.77 -7.70 10.43
CA PRO A 105 -2.93 -8.64 11.16
C PRO A 105 -1.43 -8.43 10.93
N VAL A 106 -1.01 -8.27 9.67
CA VAL A 106 0.40 -8.02 9.33
C VAL A 106 0.91 -6.72 9.95
N SER A 107 0.08 -5.66 10.01
CA SER A 107 0.43 -4.45 10.75
C SER A 107 0.61 -4.72 12.25
N GLY A 108 -0.16 -5.65 12.82
CA GLY A 108 0.01 -6.13 14.19
C GLY A 108 1.37 -6.81 14.39
N TRP A 109 1.83 -7.63 13.44
CA TRP A 109 3.16 -8.26 13.52
C TRP A 109 4.30 -7.25 13.48
N MET A 110 4.17 -6.16 12.71
CA MET A 110 5.16 -5.07 12.72
C MET A 110 5.25 -4.41 14.10
N LEU A 111 4.12 -4.18 14.75
CA LEU A 111 4.06 -3.60 16.09
C LEU A 111 4.61 -4.58 17.15
N ASP A 112 4.34 -5.88 17.03
CA ASP A 112 4.92 -6.92 17.88
C ASP A 112 6.44 -6.93 17.78
N TYR A 113 6.99 -6.91 16.58
CA TYR A 113 8.44 -6.90 16.37
C TYR A 113 9.09 -5.61 16.88
N PHE A 114 8.42 -4.47 16.74
CA PHE A 114 8.86 -3.23 17.41
C PHE A 114 8.95 -3.45 18.92
N TYR A 115 7.92 -4.02 19.54
CA TYR A 115 7.90 -4.31 20.97
C TYR A 115 9.01 -5.30 21.36
N LYS A 116 9.20 -6.40 20.63
CA LYS A 116 10.19 -7.43 20.88
C LYS A 116 11.64 -6.90 20.79
N PHE A 117 11.93 -6.03 19.81
CA PHE A 117 13.24 -5.34 19.75
C PHE A 117 13.42 -4.34 20.88
N ALA A 118 12.41 -3.51 21.16
CA ALA A 118 12.47 -2.49 22.21
C ALA A 118 12.65 -3.10 23.61
N THR A 119 12.01 -4.24 23.88
CA THR A 119 12.12 -4.95 25.17
C THR A 119 13.32 -5.86 25.29
N GLY A 120 14.02 -6.14 24.16
CA GLY A 120 15.23 -6.96 24.15
C GLY A 120 14.97 -8.47 24.09
N THR A 121 13.86 -8.89 23.51
CA THR A 121 13.62 -10.30 23.12
C THR A 121 14.65 -10.73 22.09
N PHE A 122 14.95 -9.86 21.11
CA PHE A 122 16.06 -10.04 20.20
C PHE A 122 17.38 -9.61 20.88
N LYS A 123 18.27 -10.57 21.12
CA LYS A 123 19.56 -10.35 21.79
C LYS A 123 20.69 -10.41 20.76
N SER A 124 21.76 -9.66 21.01
CA SER A 124 22.97 -9.74 20.20
C SER A 124 23.55 -11.17 20.25
N GLY A 125 23.95 -11.67 19.08
CA GLY A 125 24.53 -13.01 18.96
C GLY A 125 23.55 -14.17 18.90
N MET A 126 22.24 -13.92 18.81
CA MET A 126 21.28 -14.98 18.48
C MET A 126 21.61 -15.60 17.11
N ASN A 127 21.52 -16.92 17.02
CA ASN A 127 21.68 -17.61 15.75
C ASN A 127 20.39 -17.56 14.90
N SER A 128 20.49 -17.96 13.62
CA SER A 128 19.36 -17.89 12.67
C SER A 128 18.17 -18.76 13.09
N GLU A 129 18.40 -19.87 13.77
CA GLU A 129 17.35 -20.75 14.26
C GLU A 129 16.54 -20.08 15.39
N GLN A 130 17.23 -19.43 16.34
CA GLN A 130 16.60 -18.68 17.41
C GLN A 130 15.80 -17.48 16.89
N VAL A 131 16.32 -16.77 15.88
CA VAL A 131 15.60 -15.65 15.26
C VAL A 131 14.37 -16.13 14.50
N SER A 132 14.48 -17.21 13.74
CA SER A 132 13.35 -17.84 13.04
C SER A 132 12.33 -18.40 14.03
N GLY A 133 12.79 -18.90 15.17
CA GLY A 133 11.94 -19.37 16.26
C GLY A 133 10.99 -18.28 16.75
N VAL A 134 11.44 -17.03 16.92
CA VAL A 134 10.59 -15.91 17.34
C VAL A 134 9.42 -15.69 16.37
N PHE A 135 9.66 -15.84 15.06
CA PHE A 135 8.59 -15.72 14.06
C PHE A 135 7.63 -16.91 14.10
N ASN A 136 8.18 -18.12 14.19
CA ASN A 136 7.39 -19.35 14.26
C ASN A 136 6.51 -19.38 15.52
N ASP A 137 7.03 -18.92 16.66
CA ASP A 137 6.29 -18.84 17.93
C ASP A 137 5.12 -17.85 17.80
N LEU A 138 5.34 -16.70 17.16
CA LEU A 138 4.29 -15.73 16.88
C LEU A 138 3.20 -16.35 15.99
N MET A 139 3.58 -17.01 14.89
CA MET A 139 2.62 -17.65 13.97
C MET A 139 1.85 -18.80 14.64
N ALA A 140 2.47 -19.53 15.55
CA ALA A 140 1.86 -20.61 16.31
C ALA A 140 0.94 -20.12 17.43
N SER A 141 1.02 -18.83 17.83
CA SER A 141 0.24 -18.27 18.95
C SER A 141 -0.94 -17.42 18.47
N PRO A 142 -2.16 -17.99 18.30
CA PRO A 142 -3.33 -17.22 17.89
C PRO A 142 -3.67 -16.12 18.90
N VAL A 143 -3.44 -16.34 20.19
CA VAL A 143 -3.76 -15.36 21.24
C VAL A 143 -2.88 -14.11 21.09
N GLU A 144 -1.58 -14.28 20.89
CA GLU A 144 -0.64 -13.17 20.70
C GLU A 144 -1.00 -12.36 19.45
N MET A 145 -1.26 -13.05 18.32
CA MET A 145 -1.69 -12.41 17.08
C MET A 145 -2.99 -11.62 17.24
N ILE A 146 -3.99 -12.16 17.99
CA ILE A 146 -5.27 -11.49 18.26
C ILE A 146 -5.07 -10.25 19.13
N ILE A 147 -4.18 -10.28 20.12
CA ILE A 147 -3.88 -9.11 20.97
C ILE A 147 -3.34 -7.96 20.11
N TRP A 148 -2.35 -8.22 19.26
CA TRP A 148 -1.79 -7.21 18.36
C TRP A 148 -2.79 -6.71 17.32
N LEU A 149 -3.62 -7.61 16.76
CA LEU A 149 -4.73 -7.23 15.91
C LEU A 149 -5.69 -6.27 16.63
N ALA A 150 -6.11 -6.61 17.86
CA ALA A 150 -7.03 -5.78 18.64
C ALA A 150 -6.48 -4.36 18.86
N ILE A 151 -5.20 -4.23 19.16
CA ILE A 151 -4.54 -2.93 19.35
C ILE A 151 -4.62 -2.10 18.07
N ILE A 152 -4.29 -2.69 16.90
CA ILE A 152 -4.33 -2.00 15.60
C ILE A 152 -5.76 -1.57 15.25
N VAL A 153 -6.74 -2.48 15.39
CA VAL A 153 -8.15 -2.21 15.07
C VAL A 153 -8.73 -1.11 15.97
N VAL A 154 -8.55 -1.24 17.28
CA VAL A 154 -9.09 -0.27 18.25
C VAL A 154 -8.47 1.10 18.03
N PHE A 155 -7.15 1.19 17.90
CA PHE A 155 -6.47 2.47 17.72
C PHE A 155 -6.77 3.09 16.35
N GLY A 156 -6.83 2.29 15.28
CA GLY A 156 -7.17 2.76 13.93
C GLY A 156 -8.56 3.37 13.86
N PHE A 157 -9.59 2.65 14.33
CA PHE A 157 -10.96 3.18 14.34
C PHE A 157 -11.17 4.29 15.36
N PHE A 158 -10.43 4.30 16.47
CA PHE A 158 -10.40 5.45 17.38
C PHE A 158 -9.93 6.72 16.68
N VAL A 159 -8.84 6.66 15.91
CA VAL A 159 -8.35 7.80 15.11
C VAL A 159 -9.41 8.24 14.10
N CYS A 160 -10.01 7.31 13.36
CA CYS A 160 -11.08 7.62 12.40
C CYS A 160 -12.31 8.24 13.06
N SER A 161 -12.69 7.82 14.27
CA SER A 161 -13.84 8.36 14.99
C SER A 161 -13.70 9.85 15.34
N ARG A 162 -12.45 10.35 15.45
CA ARG A 162 -12.15 11.75 15.75
C ARG A 162 -12.32 12.72 14.59
N GLY A 163 -12.64 12.20 13.39
CA GLY A 163 -12.84 12.97 12.17
C GLY A 163 -11.56 13.21 11.37
N LEU A 164 -11.74 13.81 10.20
CA LEU A 164 -10.63 14.02 9.26
C LEU A 164 -9.53 14.91 9.84
N GLN A 165 -9.88 16.10 10.33
CA GLN A 165 -8.88 17.10 10.72
C GLN A 165 -8.22 16.81 12.07
N LYS A 166 -9.02 16.42 13.09
CA LYS A 166 -8.55 16.21 14.46
C LYS A 166 -7.97 14.81 14.69
N GLY A 167 -8.41 13.83 13.92
CA GLY A 167 -7.94 12.45 13.98
C GLY A 167 -6.92 12.17 12.88
N ILE A 168 -7.40 11.89 11.68
CA ILE A 168 -6.61 11.34 10.57
C ILE A 168 -5.49 12.28 10.15
N GLU A 169 -5.80 13.54 9.80
CA GLU A 169 -4.79 14.49 9.32
C GLU A 169 -3.71 14.76 10.37
N LYS A 170 -4.08 14.91 11.65
CA LYS A 170 -3.13 15.17 12.72
C LYS A 170 -2.21 13.98 12.98
N VAL A 171 -2.78 12.78 13.10
CA VAL A 171 -2.01 11.56 13.39
C VAL A 171 -1.13 11.19 12.20
N SER A 172 -1.69 11.16 10.99
CA SER A 172 -0.92 10.82 9.78
C SER A 172 0.22 11.80 9.51
N LYS A 173 0.05 13.10 9.77
CA LYS A 173 1.15 14.08 9.64
C LYS A 173 2.33 13.74 10.55
N VAL A 174 2.05 13.45 11.82
CA VAL A 174 3.12 13.13 12.79
C VAL A 174 3.81 11.83 12.38
N MET A 175 3.03 10.80 12.05
CA MET A 175 3.57 9.50 11.63
C MET A 175 4.39 9.61 10.35
N MET A 176 3.90 10.33 9.34
CA MET A 176 4.60 10.47 8.06
C MET A 176 5.90 11.27 8.18
N VAL A 177 5.92 12.33 8.97
CA VAL A 177 7.17 13.09 9.23
C VAL A 177 8.17 12.21 9.97
N ALA A 178 7.74 11.47 10.99
CA ALA A 178 8.60 10.55 11.72
C ALA A 178 9.10 9.40 10.81
N LEU A 179 8.22 8.84 9.98
CA LEU A 179 8.55 7.81 8.99
C LEU A 179 9.64 8.30 8.02
N LEU A 180 9.46 9.47 7.43
CA LEU A 180 10.44 10.05 6.50
C LEU A 180 11.79 10.35 7.15
N ALA A 181 11.79 10.77 8.42
CA ALA A 181 13.02 10.95 9.18
C ALA A 181 13.71 9.59 9.48
N LEU A 182 12.94 8.61 9.96
CA LEU A 182 13.45 7.27 10.28
C LEU A 182 14.04 6.57 9.07
N ILE A 183 13.35 6.60 7.91
CA ILE A 183 13.84 5.92 6.70
C ILE A 183 15.18 6.49 6.23
N VAL A 184 15.37 7.81 6.31
CA VAL A 184 16.64 8.46 5.95
C VAL A 184 17.76 8.06 6.93
N ILE A 185 17.49 8.06 8.23
CA ILE A 185 18.47 7.65 9.25
C ILE A 185 18.89 6.19 9.05
N LEU A 186 17.92 5.30 8.82
CA LEU A 186 18.17 3.88 8.57
C LEU A 186 18.97 3.66 7.27
N ALA A 187 18.65 4.39 6.20
CA ALA A 187 19.38 4.29 4.93
C ALA A 187 20.83 4.74 5.07
N ILE A 188 21.08 5.85 5.76
CA ILE A 188 22.46 6.33 6.02
C ILE A 188 23.23 5.26 6.79
N ASN A 189 22.66 4.68 7.84
CA ASN A 189 23.30 3.62 8.60
C ASN A 189 23.61 2.39 7.73
N SER A 190 22.65 1.95 6.92
CA SER A 190 22.83 0.77 6.07
C SER A 190 23.89 0.97 4.98
N MET A 191 23.96 2.17 4.39
CA MET A 191 25.01 2.51 3.41
C MET A 191 26.41 2.63 4.00
N MET A 192 26.54 2.77 5.31
CA MET A 192 27.85 2.81 6.01
C MET A 192 28.39 1.42 6.37
N LEU A 193 27.67 0.35 6.10
CA LEU A 193 28.11 -1.03 6.33
C LEU A 193 29.26 -1.41 5.37
N SER A 194 30.13 -2.33 5.82
CA SER A 194 31.41 -2.64 5.16
C SER A 194 31.29 -3.12 3.71
N ASN A 195 30.23 -3.87 3.36
CA ASN A 195 30.02 -4.39 1.99
C ASN A 195 28.78 -3.76 1.31
N ALA A 196 28.36 -2.58 1.76
CA ALA A 196 27.18 -1.89 1.24
C ALA A 196 27.24 -1.64 -0.29
N GLY A 197 28.45 -1.45 -0.84
CA GLY A 197 28.67 -1.17 -2.26
C GLY A 197 28.15 -2.24 -3.21
N GLU A 198 28.25 -3.52 -2.86
CA GLU A 198 27.74 -4.63 -3.66
C GLU A 198 26.19 -4.60 -3.71
N GLY A 199 25.54 -4.38 -2.55
CA GLY A 199 24.11 -4.24 -2.46
C GLY A 199 23.58 -3.03 -3.22
N LEU A 200 24.27 -1.89 -3.13
CA LEU A 200 23.94 -0.68 -3.90
C LEU A 200 24.09 -0.90 -5.40
N SER A 201 25.18 -1.56 -5.83
CA SER A 201 25.38 -1.91 -7.23
C SER A 201 24.30 -2.85 -7.75
N PHE A 202 23.93 -3.88 -6.99
CA PHE A 202 22.85 -4.78 -7.35
C PHE A 202 21.52 -4.02 -7.53
N TYR A 203 21.22 -3.11 -6.61
CA TYR A 203 19.94 -2.43 -6.52
C TYR A 203 19.78 -1.28 -7.53
N LEU A 204 20.84 -0.50 -7.77
CA LEU A 204 20.75 0.74 -8.55
C LEU A 204 21.30 0.62 -9.97
N VAL A 205 22.19 -0.35 -10.24
CA VAL A 205 22.81 -0.47 -11.57
C VAL A 205 22.00 -1.46 -12.42
N PRO A 206 21.39 -1.01 -13.53
CA PRO A 206 20.68 -1.90 -14.44
C PRO A 206 21.68 -2.90 -15.09
N ASP A 207 21.39 -4.20 -14.93
CA ASP A 207 22.23 -5.27 -15.48
C ASP A 207 21.36 -6.28 -16.25
N PHE A 208 21.49 -6.26 -17.59
CA PHE A 208 20.79 -7.21 -18.46
C PHE A 208 21.31 -8.65 -18.31
N GLY A 209 22.54 -8.85 -17.83
CA GLY A 209 23.10 -10.16 -17.57
C GLY A 209 22.38 -10.89 -16.45
N LYS A 210 22.07 -10.19 -15.35
CA LYS A 210 21.33 -10.75 -14.21
C LYS A 210 19.89 -11.14 -14.57
N VAL A 211 19.29 -10.44 -15.53
CA VAL A 211 17.91 -10.67 -15.97
C VAL A 211 17.81 -11.85 -16.96
N LYS A 212 18.92 -12.28 -17.57
CA LYS A 212 18.94 -13.37 -18.55
C LYS A 212 18.36 -14.69 -18.00
N ASN A 213 18.63 -14.99 -16.72
CA ASN A 213 18.16 -16.20 -16.05
C ASN A 213 16.69 -16.09 -15.60
N VAL A 214 16.21 -14.89 -15.30
CA VAL A 214 14.83 -14.63 -14.87
C VAL A 214 13.88 -14.54 -16.04
N GLY A 215 14.35 -14.01 -17.17
CA GLY A 215 13.56 -13.70 -18.36
C GLY A 215 13.03 -12.26 -18.34
N LEU A 216 13.35 -11.49 -19.40
CA LEU A 216 12.97 -10.08 -19.51
C LEU A 216 11.45 -9.86 -19.42
N GLY A 217 10.65 -10.77 -19.99
CA GLY A 217 9.19 -10.71 -19.92
C GLY A 217 8.67 -10.76 -18.49
N LYS A 218 9.22 -11.68 -17.67
CA LYS A 218 8.85 -11.81 -16.25
C LYS A 218 9.23 -10.54 -15.47
N VAL A 219 10.41 -9.97 -15.71
CA VAL A 219 10.85 -8.73 -15.03
C VAL A 219 9.91 -7.56 -15.36
N ILE A 220 9.55 -7.39 -16.64
CA ILE A 220 8.63 -6.34 -17.08
C ILE A 220 7.25 -6.50 -16.42
N THR A 221 6.67 -7.71 -16.47
CA THR A 221 5.33 -7.95 -15.92
C THR A 221 5.31 -7.85 -14.39
N SER A 222 6.36 -8.30 -13.71
CA SER A 222 6.52 -8.11 -12.26
C SER A 222 6.62 -6.62 -11.89
N ALA A 223 7.34 -5.83 -12.68
CA ALA A 223 7.45 -4.39 -12.48
C ALA A 223 6.11 -3.65 -12.71
N MET A 224 5.33 -4.06 -13.73
CA MET A 224 3.97 -3.56 -13.97
C MET A 224 3.06 -3.86 -12.77
N SER A 225 3.04 -5.11 -12.31
CA SER A 225 2.24 -5.54 -11.16
C SER A 225 2.63 -4.78 -9.90
N GLN A 226 3.93 -4.60 -9.63
CA GLN A 226 4.40 -3.85 -8.47
C GLN A 226 4.01 -2.37 -8.54
N ALA A 227 4.13 -1.73 -9.71
CA ALA A 227 3.73 -0.33 -9.89
C ALA A 227 2.22 -0.12 -9.67
N PHE A 228 1.44 -1.13 -9.93
CA PHE A 228 0.00 -1.12 -9.71
C PHE A 228 -0.36 -1.33 -8.24
N PHE A 229 0.29 -2.30 -7.61
CA PHE A 229 0.07 -2.68 -6.22
C PHE A 229 0.48 -1.58 -5.24
N THR A 230 1.64 -0.93 -5.47
CA THR A 230 2.23 0.02 -4.51
C THR A 230 1.30 1.19 -4.18
N LEU A 231 0.49 1.64 -5.14
CA LEU A 231 -0.46 2.75 -4.97
C LEU A 231 -1.85 2.29 -4.50
N GLY A 232 -2.12 0.98 -4.40
CA GLY A 232 -3.40 0.42 -3.98
C GLY A 232 -4.58 0.85 -4.83
N LEU A 233 -4.40 0.96 -6.16
CA LEU A 233 -5.39 1.52 -7.09
C LEU A 233 -6.47 0.51 -7.47
N GLY A 234 -7.69 1.00 -7.69
CA GLY A 234 -8.82 0.21 -8.17
C GLY A 234 -9.90 -0.10 -7.13
N ILE A 235 -9.61 0.10 -5.85
CA ILE A 235 -10.58 -0.16 -4.76
C ILE A 235 -11.03 1.12 -4.03
N ALA A 236 -10.92 2.27 -4.68
CA ALA A 236 -11.32 3.56 -4.12
C ALA A 236 -10.52 4.01 -2.88
N SER A 237 -9.34 3.46 -2.64
CA SER A 237 -8.51 3.84 -1.50
C SER A 237 -8.09 5.31 -1.55
N MET A 238 -7.87 5.85 -2.76
CA MET A 238 -7.53 7.26 -2.99
C MET A 238 -8.74 8.13 -3.30
N GLU A 239 -9.83 7.56 -3.77
CA GLU A 239 -11.07 8.28 -4.10
C GLU A 239 -11.61 9.04 -2.89
N ILE A 240 -11.57 8.41 -1.70
CA ILE A 240 -12.07 9.03 -0.48
C ILE A 240 -11.33 10.34 -0.18
N PHE A 241 -10.00 10.38 -0.37
CA PHE A 241 -9.19 11.59 -0.15
C PHE A 241 -9.46 12.65 -1.21
N GLY A 242 -9.70 12.23 -2.46
CA GLY A 242 -10.22 13.12 -3.50
C GLY A 242 -11.50 13.84 -3.04
N SER A 243 -12.43 13.12 -2.40
CA SER A 243 -13.70 13.68 -1.92
C SER A 243 -13.55 14.76 -0.83
N TYR A 244 -12.42 14.81 -0.15
CA TYR A 244 -12.06 15.80 0.88
C TYR A 244 -11.25 16.98 0.33
N MET A 245 -10.87 16.95 -0.96
CA MET A 245 -10.10 18.03 -1.59
C MET A 245 -10.96 19.22 -2.00
N ASN A 246 -10.37 20.41 -1.89
CA ASN A 246 -10.88 21.62 -2.53
C ASN A 246 -10.46 21.70 -4.01
N LYS A 247 -11.04 22.64 -4.77
CA LYS A 247 -10.75 22.85 -6.20
C LYS A 247 -9.63 23.86 -6.47
N ASP A 248 -8.82 24.18 -5.49
CA ASP A 248 -7.72 25.15 -5.57
C ASP A 248 -6.46 24.59 -6.28
N ARG A 249 -6.34 23.28 -6.38
CA ARG A 249 -5.21 22.58 -6.99
C ARG A 249 -5.64 21.57 -8.06
N THR A 250 -4.78 21.40 -9.07
CA THR A 250 -4.97 20.40 -10.13
C THR A 250 -4.74 18.99 -9.59
N LEU A 251 -5.60 18.02 -9.95
CA LEU A 251 -5.46 16.64 -9.47
C LEU A 251 -4.24 15.93 -10.04
N TYR A 252 -3.90 16.21 -11.32
CA TYR A 252 -2.73 15.62 -11.94
C TYR A 252 -1.44 16.03 -11.19
N GLY A 253 -1.32 17.30 -10.80
CA GLY A 253 -0.18 17.79 -10.01
C GLY A 253 -0.09 17.15 -8.62
N GLU A 254 -1.22 16.93 -7.95
CA GLU A 254 -1.26 16.28 -6.64
C GLU A 254 -0.95 14.77 -6.76
N ALA A 255 -1.48 14.09 -7.77
CA ALA A 255 -1.16 12.68 -8.06
C ALA A 255 0.33 12.44 -8.30
N VAL A 256 0.99 13.33 -9.07
CA VAL A 256 2.44 13.29 -9.28
C VAL A 256 3.20 13.41 -7.95
N GLN A 257 2.77 14.29 -7.05
CA GLN A 257 3.44 14.48 -5.76
C GLN A 257 3.23 13.29 -4.81
N ILE A 258 2.02 12.71 -4.78
CA ILE A 258 1.75 11.49 -4.01
C ILE A 258 2.63 10.34 -4.53
N CYS A 259 2.66 10.14 -5.85
CA CYS A 259 3.48 9.12 -6.48
C CYS A 259 4.98 9.34 -6.22
N ALA A 260 5.45 10.59 -6.23
CA ALA A 260 6.86 10.92 -5.93
C ALA A 260 7.23 10.60 -4.48
N LEU A 261 6.34 10.87 -3.51
CA LEU A 261 6.56 10.52 -2.10
C LEU A 261 6.56 9.00 -1.89
N ASP A 262 5.62 8.29 -2.52
CA ASP A 262 5.54 6.83 -2.51
C ASP A 262 6.82 6.21 -3.07
N THR A 263 7.24 6.66 -4.25
CA THR A 263 8.48 6.23 -4.91
C THR A 263 9.72 6.52 -4.07
N PHE A 264 9.79 7.71 -3.46
CA PHE A 264 10.90 8.06 -2.57
C PHE A 264 11.05 7.03 -1.44
N VAL A 265 9.95 6.67 -0.78
CA VAL A 265 9.99 5.69 0.31
C VAL A 265 10.37 4.30 -0.21
N ALA A 266 9.83 3.86 -1.35
CA ALA A 266 10.19 2.57 -1.96
C ALA A 266 11.69 2.50 -2.29
N ILE A 267 12.22 3.54 -2.93
CA ILE A 267 13.65 3.60 -3.28
C ILE A 267 14.54 3.62 -2.04
N VAL A 268 14.21 4.44 -1.04
CA VAL A 268 15.01 4.53 0.19
C VAL A 268 14.89 3.23 1.02
N ALA A 269 13.76 2.54 1.00
CA ALA A 269 13.63 1.21 1.62
C ALA A 269 14.60 0.19 0.99
N GLY A 270 14.77 0.22 -0.32
CA GLY A 270 15.81 -0.58 -1.00
C GLY A 270 17.22 -0.21 -0.57
N LEU A 271 17.52 1.08 -0.35
CA LEU A 271 18.82 1.52 0.20
C LEU A 271 19.08 1.06 1.64
N ILE A 272 18.04 0.69 2.38
CA ILE A 272 18.20 0.04 3.71
C ILE A 272 18.47 -1.45 3.52
N ILE A 273 17.64 -2.12 2.74
CA ILE A 273 17.55 -3.58 2.73
C ILE A 273 18.70 -4.21 1.94
N PHE A 274 18.99 -3.74 0.72
CA PHE A 274 20.03 -4.37 -0.11
C PHE A 274 21.44 -4.24 0.45
N PRO A 275 21.91 -3.07 0.89
CA PRO A 275 23.20 -2.96 1.53
C PRO A 275 23.30 -3.81 2.79
N ALA A 276 22.25 -3.87 3.62
CA ALA A 276 22.22 -4.69 4.81
C ALA A 276 22.30 -6.20 4.46
N CYS A 277 21.48 -6.69 3.54
CA CYS A 277 21.50 -8.09 3.12
C CYS A 277 22.89 -8.51 2.58
N PHE A 278 23.48 -7.74 1.67
CA PHE A 278 24.77 -8.05 1.08
C PHE A 278 25.93 -7.97 2.10
N SER A 279 25.87 -7.02 3.04
CA SER A 279 26.89 -6.89 4.09
C SER A 279 26.92 -8.08 5.04
N PHE A 280 25.81 -8.76 5.24
CA PHE A 280 25.69 -9.94 6.12
C PHE A 280 25.53 -11.26 5.34
N GLY A 281 25.73 -11.25 4.02
CA GLY A 281 25.68 -12.46 3.18
C GLY A 281 24.30 -13.12 3.09
N VAL A 282 23.23 -12.35 3.26
CA VAL A 282 21.85 -12.84 3.25
C VAL A 282 21.17 -12.49 1.92
N GLN A 283 20.38 -13.43 1.40
CA GLN A 283 19.69 -13.24 0.12
C GLN A 283 18.41 -12.40 0.30
N PRO A 284 18.16 -11.36 -0.54
CA PRO A 284 17.00 -10.47 -0.42
C PRO A 284 15.72 -11.02 -1.04
N ASN A 285 15.66 -12.28 -1.45
CA ASN A 285 14.56 -12.88 -2.26
C ASN A 285 13.69 -13.88 -1.46
N GLN A 286 13.52 -13.68 -0.15
CA GLN A 286 12.84 -14.67 0.72
C GLN A 286 11.40 -14.32 1.11
N GLY A 287 10.69 -13.51 0.34
CA GLY A 287 9.27 -13.18 0.61
C GLY A 287 9.03 -12.60 2.01
N PRO A 288 7.99 -13.08 2.74
CA PRO A 288 7.71 -12.65 4.11
C PRO A 288 8.87 -12.84 5.08
N ALA A 289 9.66 -13.89 4.90
CA ALA A 289 10.83 -14.15 5.71
C ALA A 289 11.89 -13.04 5.62
N LEU A 290 11.93 -12.26 4.55
CA LEU A 290 12.86 -11.14 4.43
C LEU A 290 12.72 -10.15 5.60
N ILE A 291 11.52 -9.79 5.97
CA ILE A 291 11.28 -8.78 7.04
C ILE A 291 11.33 -9.40 8.43
N PHE A 292 10.75 -10.59 8.62
CA PHE A 292 10.53 -11.15 9.94
C PHE A 292 11.61 -12.15 10.38
N VAL A 293 12.46 -12.60 9.45
CA VAL A 293 13.56 -13.54 9.73
C VAL A 293 14.90 -12.96 9.29
N THR A 294 15.01 -12.56 8.01
CA THR A 294 16.28 -12.15 7.42
C THR A 294 16.82 -10.85 8.05
N LEU A 295 16.02 -9.79 8.08
CA LEU A 295 16.45 -8.50 8.66
C LEU A 295 16.66 -8.57 10.18
N PRO A 296 15.84 -9.24 10.99
CA PRO A 296 16.19 -9.49 12.39
C PRO A 296 17.53 -10.21 12.57
N ASN A 297 17.86 -11.20 11.72
CA ASN A 297 19.19 -11.82 11.73
C ASN A 297 20.32 -10.82 11.45
N VAL A 298 20.11 -9.88 10.54
CA VAL A 298 21.06 -8.79 10.29
C VAL A 298 21.21 -7.94 11.55
N PHE A 299 20.10 -7.49 12.15
CA PHE A 299 20.14 -6.61 13.31
C PHE A 299 20.79 -7.27 14.54
N VAL A 300 20.51 -8.54 14.85
CA VAL A 300 21.13 -9.19 16.02
C VAL A 300 22.65 -9.36 15.89
N ASN A 301 23.18 -9.32 14.67
CA ASN A 301 24.61 -9.41 14.36
C ASN A 301 25.27 -8.03 14.15
N MET A 302 24.50 -6.93 14.15
CA MET A 302 25.01 -5.56 14.02
C MET A 302 25.41 -4.97 15.39
N THR A 303 26.42 -4.10 15.39
CA THR A 303 26.70 -3.24 16.54
C THR A 303 25.52 -2.30 16.79
N GLY A 304 24.95 -2.33 18.01
CA GLY A 304 23.74 -1.56 18.34
C GLY A 304 22.46 -2.07 17.69
N GLY A 305 22.44 -3.30 17.23
CA GLY A 305 21.34 -3.89 16.46
C GLY A 305 19.98 -3.84 17.12
N ARG A 306 19.92 -3.89 18.46
CA ARG A 306 18.66 -3.67 19.20
C ARG A 306 18.06 -2.30 18.89
N ILE A 307 18.87 -1.25 18.84
CA ILE A 307 18.41 0.10 18.52
C ILE A 307 17.95 0.17 17.06
N TRP A 308 18.76 -0.34 16.14
CA TRP A 308 18.46 -0.31 14.70
C TRP A 308 17.24 -1.16 14.36
N GLY A 309 17.07 -2.33 14.95
CA GLY A 309 15.88 -3.15 14.80
C GLY A 309 14.62 -2.46 15.37
N THR A 310 14.74 -1.82 16.55
CA THR A 310 13.63 -1.03 17.12
C THR A 310 13.21 0.11 16.19
N LEU A 311 14.16 0.89 15.67
CA LEU A 311 13.86 2.00 14.75
C LEU A 311 13.29 1.50 13.42
N PHE A 312 13.79 0.38 12.90
CA PHE A 312 13.29 -0.22 11.68
C PHE A 312 11.83 -0.69 11.83
N PHE A 313 11.52 -1.44 12.89
CA PHE A 313 10.15 -1.89 13.10
C PHE A 313 9.19 -0.79 13.55
N LEU A 314 9.68 0.28 14.17
CA LEU A 314 8.90 1.50 14.38
C LEU A 314 8.54 2.17 13.04
N PHE A 315 9.51 2.29 12.12
CA PHE A 315 9.30 2.77 10.78
C PHE A 315 8.27 1.89 10.03
N MET A 316 8.41 0.56 10.08
CA MET A 316 7.48 -0.39 9.48
C MET A 316 6.06 -0.28 10.04
N THR A 317 5.96 -0.12 11.37
CA THR A 317 4.67 0.10 12.06
C THR A 317 4.01 1.38 11.56
N PHE A 318 4.74 2.48 11.43
CA PHE A 318 4.17 3.73 10.92
C PHE A 318 3.75 3.62 9.45
N ALA A 319 4.54 2.95 8.61
CA ALA A 319 4.21 2.71 7.22
C ALA A 319 2.92 1.88 7.09
N SER A 320 2.84 0.74 7.75
CA SER A 320 1.66 -0.11 7.69
C SER A 320 0.41 0.55 8.30
N PHE A 321 0.57 1.19 9.46
CA PHE A 321 -0.55 1.79 10.18
C PHE A 321 -1.11 3.04 9.50
N SER A 322 -0.31 3.81 8.73
CA SER A 322 -0.81 4.92 7.93
C SER A 322 -1.79 4.46 6.84
N THR A 323 -1.49 3.34 6.18
CA THR A 323 -2.41 2.70 5.22
C THR A 323 -3.67 2.17 5.91
N VAL A 324 -3.53 1.52 7.09
CA VAL A 324 -4.69 1.04 7.87
C VAL A 324 -5.66 2.17 8.18
N ILE A 325 -5.18 3.30 8.74
CA ILE A 325 -6.02 4.46 9.04
C ILE A 325 -6.71 4.98 7.78
N ALA A 326 -5.99 5.04 6.66
CA ALA A 326 -6.48 5.57 5.41
C ALA A 326 -7.63 4.72 4.84
N VAL A 327 -7.48 3.39 4.82
CA VAL A 327 -8.53 2.49 4.33
C VAL A 327 -9.68 2.37 5.33
N PHE A 328 -9.41 2.40 6.64
CA PHE A 328 -10.46 2.44 7.67
C PHE A 328 -11.32 3.71 7.52
N GLU A 329 -10.72 4.85 7.16
CA GLU A 329 -11.48 6.06 6.85
C GLU A 329 -12.45 5.85 5.69
N ASN A 330 -12.01 5.15 4.63
CA ASN A 330 -12.89 4.84 3.50
C ASN A 330 -14.09 3.98 3.94
N LEU A 331 -13.87 2.98 4.80
CA LEU A 331 -14.94 2.15 5.36
C LEU A 331 -15.89 2.95 6.28
N VAL A 332 -15.36 3.85 7.10
CA VAL A 332 -16.18 4.73 7.96
C VAL A 332 -17.02 5.69 7.10
N ALA A 333 -16.42 6.30 6.10
CA ALA A 333 -17.12 7.19 5.17
C ALA A 333 -18.20 6.47 4.38
N PHE A 334 -17.96 5.22 3.98
CA PHE A 334 -18.97 4.39 3.31
C PHE A 334 -20.22 4.22 4.17
N LEU A 335 -20.09 3.80 5.44
CA LEU A 335 -21.26 3.65 6.32
C LEU A 335 -21.93 4.98 6.65
N THR A 336 -21.15 6.04 6.80
CA THR A 336 -21.67 7.38 7.08
C THR A 336 -22.46 7.92 5.90
N ASP A 337 -21.95 7.83 4.69
CA ASP A 337 -22.57 8.38 3.49
C ASP A 337 -23.77 7.53 3.04
N THR A 338 -23.63 6.21 3.04
CA THR A 338 -24.64 5.30 2.45
C THR A 338 -25.81 5.07 3.40
N PHE A 339 -25.54 4.95 4.70
CA PHE A 339 -26.56 4.60 5.70
C PHE A 339 -26.89 5.75 6.66
N GLY A 340 -26.29 6.94 6.49
CA GLY A 340 -26.54 8.10 7.34
C GLY A 340 -26.09 7.94 8.80
N MET A 341 -25.19 7.01 9.08
CA MET A 341 -24.72 6.74 10.43
C MET A 341 -23.82 7.88 10.96
N SER A 342 -23.85 8.11 12.27
CA SER A 342 -22.85 8.98 12.89
C SER A 342 -21.45 8.34 12.77
N ARG A 343 -20.44 9.17 12.66
CA ARG A 343 -19.05 8.75 12.48
C ARG A 343 -18.57 7.80 13.59
N THR A 344 -18.92 8.09 14.84
CA THR A 344 -18.59 7.21 15.98
C THR A 344 -19.27 5.84 15.87
N LYS A 345 -20.56 5.81 15.51
CA LYS A 345 -21.28 4.54 15.32
C LYS A 345 -20.69 3.73 14.16
N ALA A 346 -20.38 4.39 13.04
CA ALA A 346 -19.74 3.76 11.88
C ALA A 346 -18.35 3.18 12.23
N SER A 347 -17.57 3.89 13.04
CA SER A 347 -16.24 3.43 13.49
C SER A 347 -16.35 2.20 14.40
N ILE A 348 -17.29 2.17 15.34
CA ILE A 348 -17.51 1.03 16.26
C ILE A 348 -17.95 -0.20 15.46
N ILE A 349 -18.95 -0.04 14.57
CA ILE A 349 -19.46 -1.15 13.75
C ILE A 349 -18.35 -1.73 12.87
N ASN A 350 -17.62 -0.86 12.15
CA ASN A 350 -16.49 -1.31 11.34
C ASN A 350 -15.38 -1.96 12.16
N GLY A 351 -15.11 -1.46 13.38
CA GLY A 351 -14.14 -2.06 14.29
C GLY A 351 -14.51 -3.48 14.67
N ILE A 352 -15.78 -3.72 15.01
CA ILE A 352 -16.29 -5.06 15.32
C ILE A 352 -16.21 -5.96 14.07
N ILE A 353 -16.72 -5.50 12.93
CA ILE A 353 -16.68 -6.27 11.67
C ILE A 353 -15.25 -6.63 11.32
N MET A 354 -14.32 -5.65 11.35
CA MET A 354 -12.93 -5.85 10.96
C MET A 354 -12.21 -6.80 11.91
N PHE A 355 -12.43 -6.67 13.21
CA PHE A 355 -11.82 -7.58 14.19
C PHE A 355 -12.17 -9.05 13.88
N PHE A 356 -13.45 -9.36 13.68
CA PHE A 356 -13.87 -10.75 13.37
C PHE A 356 -13.47 -11.16 11.94
N ALA A 357 -13.51 -10.25 10.97
CA ALA A 357 -13.12 -10.53 9.59
C ALA A 357 -11.63 -10.87 9.44
N CYS A 358 -10.76 -10.35 10.30
CA CYS A 358 -9.32 -10.67 10.30
C CYS A 358 -8.98 -12.03 10.94
N LEU A 359 -9.89 -12.63 11.74
CA LEU A 359 -9.60 -13.89 12.44
C LEU A 359 -9.27 -15.06 11.50
N PRO A 360 -9.96 -15.25 10.35
CA PRO A 360 -9.61 -16.30 9.40
C PRO A 360 -8.15 -16.22 8.94
N CYS A 361 -7.65 -15.01 8.65
CA CYS A 361 -6.24 -14.79 8.28
C CYS A 361 -5.30 -15.26 9.41
N ILE A 362 -5.58 -14.91 10.67
CA ILE A 362 -4.78 -15.34 11.82
C ILE A 362 -4.83 -16.87 11.98
N PHE A 363 -6.04 -17.45 11.92
CA PHE A 363 -6.21 -18.90 12.10
C PHE A 363 -5.57 -19.72 10.98
N GLY A 364 -5.42 -19.17 9.79
CA GLY A 364 -4.69 -19.79 8.68
C GLY A 364 -3.24 -20.13 8.97
N PHE A 365 -2.62 -19.51 9.98
CA PHE A 365 -1.23 -19.82 10.39
C PHE A 365 -1.13 -20.87 11.50
N ASN A 366 -2.24 -21.20 12.17
CA ASN A 366 -2.24 -22.09 13.32
C ASN A 366 -3.43 -23.07 13.31
N ILE A 367 -4.62 -22.68 13.79
CA ILE A 367 -5.78 -23.56 13.96
C ILE A 367 -6.28 -24.12 12.62
N TRP A 368 -6.15 -23.35 11.53
CA TRP A 368 -6.57 -23.70 10.16
C TRP A 368 -5.38 -23.84 9.21
N SER A 369 -4.19 -24.20 9.72
CA SER A 369 -2.98 -24.36 8.90
C SER A 369 -3.12 -25.35 7.75
N ASP A 370 -3.98 -26.35 7.90
CA ASP A 370 -4.29 -27.36 6.86
C ASP A 370 -5.34 -26.85 5.85
N PHE A 371 -5.98 -25.71 6.12
CA PHE A 371 -6.99 -25.14 5.22
C PHE A 371 -6.30 -24.49 4.02
N ASN A 372 -6.51 -25.10 2.85
CA ASN A 372 -5.85 -24.72 1.61
C ASN A 372 -6.85 -24.69 0.45
N ILE A 373 -6.98 -23.55 -0.22
CA ILE A 373 -7.82 -23.40 -1.41
C ILE A 373 -6.90 -23.04 -2.59
N LEU A 374 -6.94 -23.82 -3.67
CA LEU A 374 -6.10 -23.64 -4.86
C LEU A 374 -4.59 -23.60 -4.52
N GLY A 375 -4.16 -24.36 -3.51
CA GLY A 375 -2.77 -24.38 -3.07
C GLY A 375 -2.34 -23.16 -2.26
N LYS A 376 -3.29 -22.31 -1.80
CA LYS A 376 -3.02 -21.07 -1.07
C LYS A 376 -3.64 -21.12 0.33
N GLY A 377 -2.88 -20.68 1.33
CA GLY A 377 -3.41 -20.42 2.67
C GLY A 377 -4.35 -19.21 2.67
N VAL A 378 -4.99 -18.93 3.81
CA VAL A 378 -6.00 -17.86 3.90
C VAL A 378 -5.43 -16.49 3.49
N LEU A 379 -4.28 -16.09 4.05
CA LEU A 379 -3.64 -14.81 3.72
C LEU A 379 -3.32 -14.70 2.23
N ASP A 380 -2.70 -15.75 1.66
CA ASP A 380 -2.30 -15.75 0.24
C ASP A 380 -3.51 -15.73 -0.69
N LEU A 381 -4.64 -16.34 -0.26
CA LEU A 381 -5.89 -16.31 -1.02
C LEU A 381 -6.52 -14.91 -1.00
N GLU A 382 -6.57 -14.27 0.18
CA GLU A 382 -7.08 -12.91 0.34
C GLU A 382 -6.24 -11.91 -0.48
N ASP A 383 -4.91 -12.00 -0.39
CA ASP A 383 -4.00 -11.16 -1.19
C ASP A 383 -4.17 -11.43 -2.70
N PHE A 384 -4.28 -12.69 -3.12
CA PHE A 384 -4.51 -13.05 -4.52
C PHE A 384 -5.79 -12.42 -5.08
N VAL A 385 -6.90 -12.52 -4.34
CA VAL A 385 -8.19 -11.94 -4.77
C VAL A 385 -8.09 -10.41 -4.87
N VAL A 386 -7.46 -9.76 -3.90
CA VAL A 386 -7.29 -8.30 -3.94
C VAL A 386 -6.33 -7.90 -5.06
N SER A 387 -5.10 -8.41 -5.03
CA SER A 387 -4.00 -7.94 -5.87
C SER A 387 -4.15 -8.32 -7.34
N ASN A 388 -4.65 -9.52 -7.63
CA ASN A 388 -4.70 -10.04 -8.99
C ASN A 388 -6.09 -9.90 -9.66
N LEU A 389 -7.16 -9.72 -8.86
CA LEU A 389 -8.52 -9.55 -9.38
C LEU A 389 -9.05 -8.14 -9.16
N LEU A 390 -9.22 -7.73 -7.90
CA LEU A 390 -9.99 -6.51 -7.59
C LEU A 390 -9.25 -5.22 -7.98
N LEU A 391 -7.94 -5.13 -7.74
CA LEU A 391 -7.17 -3.95 -8.12
C LEU A 391 -7.15 -3.74 -9.65
N PRO A 392 -6.77 -4.72 -10.50
CA PRO A 392 -6.76 -4.51 -11.95
C PRO A 392 -8.15 -4.29 -12.54
N ILE A 393 -9.16 -5.06 -12.11
CA ILE A 393 -10.55 -4.88 -12.57
C ILE A 393 -11.05 -3.50 -12.18
N GLY A 394 -10.83 -3.08 -10.95
CA GLY A 394 -11.26 -1.79 -10.46
C GLY A 394 -10.62 -0.63 -11.20
N ALA A 395 -9.33 -0.69 -11.42
CA ALA A 395 -8.64 0.32 -12.22
C ALA A 395 -9.12 0.38 -13.66
N MET A 396 -9.43 -0.77 -14.28
CA MET A 396 -10.06 -0.81 -15.59
C MET A 396 -11.42 -0.12 -15.57
N VAL A 397 -12.22 -0.32 -14.52
CA VAL A 397 -13.53 0.34 -14.38
C VAL A 397 -13.35 1.86 -14.22
N TYR A 398 -12.42 2.34 -13.38
CA TYR A 398 -12.11 3.77 -13.29
C TYR A 398 -11.71 4.36 -14.65
N LEU A 399 -10.85 3.65 -15.36
CA LEU A 399 -10.37 4.07 -16.67
C LEU A 399 -11.54 4.18 -17.68
N LEU A 400 -12.37 3.15 -17.79
CA LEU A 400 -13.51 3.14 -18.71
C LEU A 400 -14.56 4.18 -18.30
N PHE A 401 -14.82 4.36 -17.01
CA PHE A 401 -15.75 5.36 -16.50
C PHE A 401 -15.31 6.78 -16.82
N CYS A 402 -14.03 7.09 -16.64
CA CYS A 402 -13.48 8.42 -16.90
C CYS A 402 -13.23 8.70 -18.39
N THR A 403 -13.02 7.67 -19.25
CA THR A 403 -12.58 7.91 -20.64
C THR A 403 -13.63 7.63 -21.69
N THR A 404 -14.69 6.87 -21.38
CA THR A 404 -15.68 6.45 -22.37
C THR A 404 -16.95 7.31 -22.32
N LYS A 405 -17.65 7.38 -23.45
CA LYS A 405 -18.95 8.07 -23.55
C LYS A 405 -20.08 7.40 -22.75
N PHE A 406 -19.91 6.15 -22.33
CA PHE A 406 -20.88 5.40 -21.53
C PHE A 406 -20.75 5.66 -20.04
N GLY A 407 -19.58 6.12 -19.57
CA GLY A 407 -19.34 6.54 -18.21
C GLY A 407 -19.52 8.05 -18.01
N TRP A 408 -18.77 8.60 -17.07
CA TRP A 408 -18.71 10.06 -16.80
C TRP A 408 -18.14 10.84 -17.99
N GLY A 409 -17.16 10.27 -18.68
CA GLY A 409 -16.64 10.76 -19.94
C GLY A 409 -15.37 11.59 -19.80
N PHE A 410 -14.55 11.57 -20.89
CA PHE A 410 -13.22 12.17 -20.88
C PHE A 410 -13.23 13.69 -20.63
N ASP A 411 -14.17 14.43 -21.21
CA ASP A 411 -14.15 15.89 -21.10
C ASP A 411 -14.48 16.35 -19.68
N ASN A 412 -15.43 15.71 -18.99
CA ASN A 412 -15.72 15.96 -17.57
C ASN A 412 -14.52 15.62 -16.68
N TYR A 413 -13.90 14.46 -16.90
CA TYR A 413 -12.68 14.04 -16.21
C TYR A 413 -11.54 15.03 -16.42
N PHE A 414 -11.30 15.44 -17.67
CA PHE A 414 -10.25 16.37 -18.05
C PHE A 414 -10.42 17.75 -17.40
N GLU A 415 -11.65 18.29 -17.40
CA GLU A 415 -11.97 19.55 -16.76
C GLU A 415 -11.76 19.48 -15.26
N GLU A 416 -12.25 18.44 -14.61
CA GLU A 416 -12.06 18.24 -13.18
C GLU A 416 -10.57 18.12 -12.81
N CYS A 417 -9.78 17.34 -13.56
CA CYS A 417 -8.35 17.19 -13.32
C CYS A 417 -7.58 18.50 -13.39
N ASN A 418 -7.97 19.39 -14.31
CA ASN A 418 -7.28 20.64 -14.62
C ASN A 418 -7.82 21.85 -13.85
N THR A 419 -8.86 21.65 -13.03
CA THR A 419 -9.40 22.72 -12.16
C THR A 419 -8.41 23.03 -11.04
N GLY A 420 -8.11 24.32 -10.86
CA GLY A 420 -7.15 24.81 -9.86
C GLY A 420 -5.76 25.11 -10.41
N LYS A 421 -4.81 25.40 -9.50
CA LYS A 421 -3.42 25.76 -9.82
C LYS A 421 -2.49 24.54 -9.71
N GLY A 422 -1.61 24.34 -10.68
CA GLY A 422 -0.61 23.26 -10.66
C GLY A 422 -0.35 22.64 -12.02
N LEU A 423 0.32 21.50 -12.05
CA LEU A 423 0.61 20.73 -13.26
C LEU A 423 -0.70 20.19 -13.85
N LYS A 424 -0.93 20.49 -15.13
CA LYS A 424 -2.15 20.14 -15.84
C LYS A 424 -1.99 18.87 -16.67
N LEU A 425 -3.03 18.06 -16.72
CA LEU A 425 -3.15 16.95 -17.65
C LEU A 425 -3.24 17.50 -19.09
N SER A 426 -2.44 16.95 -20.02
CA SER A 426 -2.51 17.32 -21.42
C SER A 426 -3.58 16.53 -22.19
N ARG A 427 -4.30 17.19 -23.11
CA ARG A 427 -5.27 16.49 -24.01
C ARG A 427 -4.60 15.50 -24.96
N VAL A 428 -3.31 15.66 -25.23
CA VAL A 428 -2.51 14.72 -26.03
C VAL A 428 -2.51 13.31 -25.44
N LEU A 429 -2.67 13.18 -24.12
CA LEU A 429 -2.77 11.88 -23.44
C LEU A 429 -4.10 11.15 -23.66
N LYS A 430 -5.12 11.77 -24.26
CA LYS A 430 -6.43 11.14 -24.49
C LYS A 430 -6.35 9.80 -25.25
N PRO A 431 -5.62 9.69 -26.39
CA PRO A 431 -5.48 8.41 -27.08
C PRO A 431 -4.76 7.35 -26.22
N TYR A 432 -3.71 7.75 -25.51
CA TYR A 432 -2.99 6.87 -24.59
C TYR A 432 -3.93 6.31 -23.51
N LEU A 433 -4.64 7.17 -22.80
CA LEU A 433 -5.58 6.78 -21.74
C LEU A 433 -6.73 5.90 -22.27
N LYS A 434 -7.16 6.12 -23.50
CA LYS A 434 -8.31 5.42 -24.08
C LYS A 434 -7.96 4.06 -24.70
N TYR A 435 -6.75 3.89 -25.25
CA TYR A 435 -6.40 2.72 -26.06
C TYR A 435 -5.18 1.94 -25.53
N VAL A 436 -4.15 2.62 -25.03
CA VAL A 436 -2.92 1.97 -24.59
C VAL A 436 -3.02 1.52 -23.12
N LEU A 437 -3.45 2.40 -22.24
CA LEU A 437 -3.54 2.10 -20.81
C LEU A 437 -4.47 0.91 -20.51
N PRO A 438 -5.64 0.74 -21.16
CA PRO A 438 -6.45 -0.46 -20.98
C PRO A 438 -5.71 -1.77 -21.31
N VAL A 439 -4.91 -1.76 -22.38
CA VAL A 439 -4.11 -2.94 -22.77
C VAL A 439 -3.07 -3.27 -21.69
N LEU A 440 -2.39 -2.27 -21.15
CA LEU A 440 -1.43 -2.47 -20.07
C LEU A 440 -2.11 -3.06 -18.82
N ILE A 441 -3.29 -2.57 -18.44
CA ILE A 441 -4.05 -3.12 -17.31
C ILE A 441 -4.48 -4.57 -17.56
N VAL A 442 -4.92 -4.90 -18.78
CA VAL A 442 -5.25 -6.29 -19.16
C VAL A 442 -4.02 -7.20 -19.05
N ILE A 443 -2.83 -6.73 -19.47
CA ILE A 443 -1.59 -7.50 -19.32
C ILE A 443 -1.32 -7.81 -17.84
N VAL A 444 -1.43 -6.81 -16.94
CA VAL A 444 -1.28 -7.01 -15.48
C VAL A 444 -2.30 -8.03 -14.96
N PHE A 445 -3.55 -7.90 -15.37
CA PHE A 445 -4.62 -8.82 -14.97
C PHE A 445 -4.34 -10.27 -15.39
N VAL A 446 -4.01 -10.48 -16.67
CA VAL A 446 -3.71 -11.82 -17.21
C VAL A 446 -2.48 -12.42 -16.54
N GLN A 447 -1.44 -11.61 -16.33
CA GLN A 447 -0.21 -12.06 -15.67
C GLN A 447 -0.46 -12.56 -14.23
N GLY A 448 -1.41 -11.97 -13.52
CA GLY A 448 -1.80 -12.41 -12.17
C GLY A 448 -2.31 -13.87 -12.11
N PHE A 449 -2.64 -14.50 -13.25
CA PHE A 449 -3.09 -15.90 -13.33
C PHE A 449 -2.04 -16.85 -13.91
N ILE A 450 -1.04 -16.34 -14.62
CA ILE A 450 -0.05 -17.16 -15.35
C ILE A 450 1.29 -17.23 -14.57
N GLY A 451 1.57 -16.22 -13.75
CA GLY A 451 2.79 -16.10 -12.92
C GLY A 451 2.55 -16.48 -11.48
#